data_f3514c4109063014f80599dcf9580cda
#
_entry.id   f3514c4109063014f80599dcf9580cda
#
_cell.length_a   1.000
_cell.length_b   1.000
_cell.length_c   1.000
_cell.angle_alpha   90.00
_cell.angle_beta   90.00
_cell.angle_gamma   90.00
#
_symmetry.space_group_name_H-M   'P 1'
#
loop_
_entity.id
_entity.type
_entity.pdbx_description
1 polymer ?
#
loop_
_entity_poly.entity_id
_entity_poly.type
_entity_poly.pdbx_seq_one_letter_code
_entity_poly.pdbx_strand_id
1 'polypeptide(L)'
;RQMCIRDRFSIFTNIMLLLTLVCIPLLGIVAIAPSYRTEAHRYITNLPANVDPDTHIKLIALVISIVTFLYSLILLLLFDPTTPDYQFTFHLLNKHSHTFSSDFQMGVDGISIYFVVLTTFLFPISFLASWKISSSTTLNGNKYNVKFYLCTMLLLETLLILLFIVTDIMLFYIFFESV
;
A
#
# COMPACT_ATOMS: atom_id res chain seq x y z
N ARG A 1 -20.07 -31.84 4.35
CA ARG A 1 -18.65 -31.68 4.81
C ARG A 1 -17.71 -31.07 3.72
N GLN A 2 -17.93 -31.36 2.44
CA GLN A 2 -17.11 -30.77 1.35
C GLN A 2 -17.41 -29.27 1.09
N MET A 3 -18.62 -28.81 1.31
CA MET A 3 -19.00 -27.41 1.16
C MET A 3 -18.26 -26.50 2.15
N CYS A 4 -18.18 -26.85 3.42
CA CYS A 4 -17.48 -26.07 4.45
C CYS A 4 -15.95 -25.93 4.22
N ILE A 5 -15.31 -26.87 3.54
CA ILE A 5 -13.86 -26.81 3.28
C ILE A 5 -13.58 -25.84 2.13
N ARG A 6 -14.41 -25.84 1.09
CA ARG A 6 -14.30 -24.93 -0.06
C ARG A 6 -14.52 -23.47 0.36
N ASP A 7 -15.49 -23.24 1.24
CA ASP A 7 -15.80 -21.90 1.74
C ASP A 7 -14.66 -21.35 2.61
N ARG A 8 -14.05 -22.18 3.47
CA ARG A 8 -12.88 -21.77 4.27
C ARG A 8 -11.66 -21.46 3.40
N PHE A 9 -11.45 -22.21 2.35
CA PHE A 9 -10.31 -21.96 1.44
C PHE A 9 -10.52 -20.66 0.65
N SER A 10 -11.75 -20.39 0.21
CA SER A 10 -12.12 -19.15 -0.45
C SER A 10 -11.95 -17.94 0.48
N ILE A 11 -12.40 -18.02 1.73
CA ILE A 11 -12.24 -16.96 2.72
C ILE A 11 -10.75 -16.67 2.99
N PHE A 12 -9.94 -17.71 3.16
CA PHE A 12 -8.50 -17.55 3.40
C PHE A 12 -7.77 -16.90 2.21
N THR A 13 -8.10 -17.30 0.97
CA THR A 13 -7.53 -16.65 -0.22
C THR A 13 -7.94 -15.19 -0.35
N ASN A 14 -9.18 -14.86 -0.05
CA ASN A 14 -9.70 -13.49 -0.09
C ASN A 14 -9.01 -12.58 0.95
N ILE A 15 -8.79 -13.09 2.16
CA ILE A 15 -8.05 -12.38 3.22
C ILE A 15 -6.61 -12.12 2.78
N MET A 16 -5.94 -13.13 2.24
CA MET A 16 -4.56 -12.99 1.76
C MET A 16 -4.46 -11.97 0.63
N LEU A 17 -5.43 -11.94 -0.28
CA LEU A 17 -5.48 -10.98 -1.37
C LEU A 17 -5.57 -9.52 -0.88
N LEU A 18 -6.40 -9.26 0.11
CA LEU A 18 -6.55 -7.91 0.66
C LEU A 18 -5.33 -7.48 1.47
N LEU A 19 -4.77 -8.38 2.27
CA LEU A 19 -3.59 -8.12 3.07
C LEU A 19 -2.35 -7.87 2.19
N THR A 20 -2.19 -8.59 1.09
CA THR A 20 -1.08 -8.36 0.14
C THR A 20 -1.19 -7.00 -0.54
N LEU A 21 -2.39 -6.50 -0.86
CA LEU A 21 -2.57 -5.16 -1.41
C LEU A 21 -1.96 -4.07 -0.51
N VAL A 22 -2.20 -4.17 0.80
CA VAL A 22 -1.65 -3.22 1.79
C VAL A 22 -0.16 -3.43 2.00
N CYS A 23 0.31 -4.69 1.97
CA CYS A 23 1.72 -5.01 2.20
C CYS A 23 2.65 -4.54 1.06
N ILE A 24 2.20 -4.49 -0.20
CA ILE A 24 3.05 -4.12 -1.34
C ILE A 24 3.69 -2.74 -1.16
N PRO A 25 2.96 -1.63 -0.94
CA PRO A 25 3.60 -0.33 -0.76
C PRO A 25 4.37 -0.23 0.56
N LEU A 26 3.98 -0.96 1.63
CA LEU A 26 4.76 -1.04 2.87
C LEU A 26 6.13 -1.71 2.65
N LEU A 27 6.18 -2.78 1.85
CA LEU A 27 7.44 -3.40 1.44
C LEU A 27 8.31 -2.43 0.64
N GLY A 28 7.67 -1.54 -0.14
CA GLY A 28 8.36 -0.44 -0.82
C GLY A 28 9.06 0.51 0.14
N ILE A 29 8.41 0.88 1.22
CA ILE A 29 9.02 1.72 2.27
C ILE A 29 10.21 0.98 2.89
N VAL A 30 10.04 -0.30 3.24
CA VAL A 30 11.13 -1.13 3.80
C VAL A 30 12.28 -1.29 2.81
N ALA A 31 12.03 -1.39 1.51
CA ALA A 31 13.07 -1.48 0.49
C ALA A 31 13.86 -0.17 0.32
N ILE A 32 13.20 0.98 0.47
CA ILE A 32 13.83 2.30 0.35
C ILE A 32 14.54 2.71 1.65
N ALA A 33 14.01 2.34 2.83
CA ALA A 33 14.53 2.73 4.14
C ALA A 33 15.99 2.31 4.40
N PRO A 34 16.45 1.06 4.16
CA PRO A 34 17.84 0.66 4.42
C PRO A 34 18.87 1.34 3.52
N SER A 35 18.44 1.97 2.43
CA SER A 35 19.33 2.83 1.62
C SER A 35 19.89 4.03 2.40
N TYR A 36 19.48 4.20 3.66
CA TYR A 36 20.06 5.17 4.60
C TYR A 36 21.46 4.82 5.07
N ARG A 37 21.88 3.56 5.00
CA ARG A 37 22.98 3.10 5.88
C ARG A 37 24.24 2.68 5.20
N THR A 38 24.31 2.54 3.88
CA THR A 38 25.56 1.98 3.35
C THR A 38 25.94 2.49 1.96
N GLU A 39 27.12 3.06 1.90
CA GLU A 39 28.00 2.91 0.75
C GLU A 39 28.16 1.42 0.35
N ALA A 40 27.87 0.49 1.24
CA ALA A 40 27.85 -0.95 0.99
C ALA A 40 26.82 -1.39 -0.06
N HIS A 41 25.74 -0.66 -0.29
CA HIS A 41 24.79 -1.00 -1.35
C HIS A 41 25.37 -0.80 -2.76
N ARG A 42 26.45 -0.01 -2.89
CA ARG A 42 27.23 0.10 -4.15
C ARG A 42 27.90 -1.21 -4.56
N TYR A 43 28.22 -2.05 -3.58
CA TYR A 43 28.90 -3.34 -3.84
C TYR A 43 27.93 -4.50 -4.11
N ILE A 44 26.69 -4.41 -3.68
CA ILE A 44 25.71 -5.52 -3.82
C ILE A 44 24.93 -5.42 -5.13
N THR A 45 24.65 -4.22 -5.61
CA THR A 45 24.08 -4.03 -6.94
C THR A 45 25.23 -3.73 -7.89
N ASN A 46 25.61 -4.68 -8.76
CA ASN A 46 26.54 -4.48 -9.88
C ASN A 46 25.94 -3.49 -10.90
N LEU A 47 25.52 -2.31 -10.43
CA LEU A 47 24.97 -1.29 -11.30
C LEU A 47 26.09 -0.52 -12.01
N PRO A 48 25.90 -0.21 -13.30
CA PRO A 48 26.85 0.61 -14.03
C PRO A 48 27.01 1.97 -13.35
N ALA A 49 28.24 2.41 -13.19
CA ALA A 49 28.67 3.60 -12.46
C ALA A 49 28.04 4.94 -12.92
N ASN A 50 27.20 4.93 -13.93
CA ASN A 50 26.65 6.10 -14.61
C ASN A 50 25.22 6.48 -14.22
N VAL A 51 24.61 5.80 -13.23
CA VAL A 51 23.22 6.11 -12.85
C VAL A 51 23.22 6.74 -11.45
N ASP A 52 22.64 7.94 -11.34
CA ASP A 52 22.50 8.65 -10.09
C ASP A 52 21.70 7.82 -9.08
N PRO A 53 22.15 7.70 -7.81
CA PRO A 53 21.50 6.88 -6.80
C PRO A 53 20.04 7.32 -6.53
N ASP A 54 19.74 8.58 -6.74
CA ASP A 54 18.38 9.13 -6.57
C ASP A 54 17.42 8.61 -7.64
N THR A 55 17.90 8.38 -8.86
CA THR A 55 17.10 7.87 -9.98
C THR A 55 16.63 6.44 -9.73
N HIS A 56 17.51 5.59 -9.15
CA HIS A 56 17.15 4.22 -8.80
C HIS A 56 16.04 4.14 -7.76
N ILE A 57 16.12 4.99 -6.72
CA ILE A 57 15.14 4.99 -5.65
C ILE A 57 13.78 5.45 -6.16
N LYS A 58 13.76 6.46 -7.04
CA LYS A 58 12.54 6.91 -7.74
C LYS A 58 11.92 5.81 -8.60
N LEU A 59 12.77 5.07 -9.32
CA LEU A 59 12.32 3.98 -10.17
C LEU A 59 11.74 2.83 -9.34
N ILE A 60 12.35 2.49 -8.21
CA ILE A 60 11.82 1.47 -7.28
C ILE A 60 10.44 1.89 -6.75
N ALA A 61 10.29 3.14 -6.28
CA ALA A 61 9.01 3.66 -5.79
C ALA A 61 7.93 3.60 -6.88
N LEU A 62 8.26 4.00 -8.10
CA LEU A 62 7.35 3.98 -9.24
C LEU A 62 6.95 2.56 -9.62
N VAL A 63 7.90 1.61 -9.68
CA VAL A 63 7.60 0.20 -9.99
C VAL A 63 6.66 -0.39 -8.94
N ILE A 64 6.90 -0.13 -7.66
CA ILE A 64 6.05 -0.62 -6.56
C ILE A 64 4.64 -0.05 -6.71
N SER A 65 4.48 1.24 -6.95
CA SER A 65 3.18 1.87 -7.14
C SER A 65 2.45 1.34 -8.39
N ILE A 66 3.16 1.01 -9.48
CA ILE A 66 2.55 0.33 -10.64
C ILE A 66 2.10 -1.08 -10.28
N VAL A 67 2.90 -1.81 -9.50
CA VAL A 67 2.55 -3.17 -9.06
C VAL A 67 1.31 -3.14 -8.16
N THR A 68 1.18 -2.18 -7.24
CA THR A 68 -0.04 -2.00 -6.42
C THR A 68 -1.25 -1.69 -7.29
N PHE A 69 -1.10 -0.85 -8.29
CA PHE A 69 -2.17 -0.56 -9.24
C PHE A 69 -2.61 -1.81 -10.02
N LEU A 70 -1.68 -2.55 -10.61
CA LEU A 70 -2.01 -3.79 -11.33
C LEU A 70 -2.69 -4.81 -10.42
N TYR A 71 -2.24 -4.90 -9.16
CA TYR A 71 -2.84 -5.78 -8.17
C TYR A 71 -4.26 -5.35 -7.81
N SER A 72 -4.54 -4.05 -7.68
CA SER A 72 -5.90 -3.54 -7.44
C SER A 72 -6.85 -3.83 -8.60
N LEU A 73 -6.35 -3.82 -9.85
CA LEU A 73 -7.14 -4.24 -11.01
C LEU A 73 -7.51 -5.74 -10.96
N ILE A 74 -6.58 -6.59 -10.50
CA ILE A 74 -6.88 -8.02 -10.32
C ILE A 74 -7.99 -8.19 -9.26
N LEU A 75 -7.94 -7.44 -8.16
CA LEU A 75 -9.00 -7.47 -7.14
C LEU A 75 -10.34 -7.02 -7.71
N LEU A 76 -10.35 -5.99 -8.55
CA LEU A 76 -11.57 -5.54 -9.23
C LEU A 76 -12.17 -6.62 -10.14
N LEU A 77 -11.33 -7.38 -10.84
CA LEU A 77 -11.79 -8.48 -11.71
C LEU A 77 -12.31 -9.68 -10.90
N LEU A 78 -11.81 -9.88 -9.70
CA LEU A 78 -12.27 -10.95 -8.80
C LEU A 78 -13.49 -10.56 -7.97
N PHE A 79 -13.86 -9.27 -7.98
CA PHE A 79 -15.01 -8.77 -7.25
C PHE A 79 -16.30 -9.20 -7.92
N ASP A 80 -17.23 -9.79 -7.14
CA ASP A 80 -18.57 -10.21 -7.61
C ASP A 80 -19.61 -9.12 -7.30
N PRO A 81 -20.12 -8.40 -8.30
CA PRO A 81 -21.09 -7.32 -8.10
C PRO A 81 -22.50 -7.79 -7.72
N THR A 82 -22.75 -9.11 -7.74
CA THR A 82 -24.10 -9.66 -7.50
C THR A 82 -24.42 -9.83 -6.02
N THR A 83 -23.42 -9.86 -5.16
CA THR A 83 -23.60 -10.02 -3.71
C THR A 83 -23.62 -8.68 -3.00
N PRO A 84 -24.67 -8.37 -2.19
CA PRO A 84 -24.76 -7.11 -1.45
C PRO A 84 -23.85 -7.07 -0.21
N ASP A 85 -23.23 -8.18 0.16
CA ASP A 85 -22.41 -8.31 1.35
C ASP A 85 -20.96 -7.82 1.11
N TYR A 86 -20.28 -7.39 2.18
CA TYR A 86 -18.87 -7.06 2.13
C TYR A 86 -18.05 -8.26 1.66
N GLN A 87 -17.23 -8.06 0.65
CA GLN A 87 -16.32 -9.08 0.13
C GLN A 87 -14.92 -8.91 0.74
N PHE A 88 -14.10 -9.97 0.68
CA PHE A 88 -12.74 -10.00 1.22
C PHE A 88 -12.66 -9.65 2.72
N THR A 89 -13.72 -9.97 3.50
CA THR A 89 -13.81 -9.61 4.92
C THR A 89 -12.72 -10.26 5.76
N PHE A 90 -12.08 -9.46 6.61
CA PHE A 90 -11.08 -9.89 7.58
C PHE A 90 -11.45 -9.43 8.99
N HIS A 91 -11.48 -10.37 9.93
CA HIS A 91 -11.73 -10.09 11.36
C HIS A 91 -10.50 -10.49 12.16
N LEU A 92 -9.81 -9.53 12.78
CA LEU A 92 -8.56 -9.79 13.49
C LEU A 92 -8.76 -10.24 14.95
N LEU A 93 -9.89 -9.98 15.58
CA LEU A 93 -10.09 -10.27 16.99
C LEU A 93 -11.25 -11.23 17.25
N ASN A 94 -10.94 -12.26 18.03
CA ASN A 94 -11.87 -13.26 18.51
C ASN A 94 -12.74 -12.68 19.64
N LYS A 95 -14.00 -13.03 19.63
CA LYS A 95 -15.15 -12.66 20.48
C LYS A 95 -15.00 -12.83 22.01
N HIS A 96 -13.78 -12.87 22.59
CA HIS A 96 -13.58 -13.28 23.99
C HIS A 96 -13.20 -12.21 25.00
N SER A 97 -13.09 -10.93 24.63
CA SER A 97 -12.81 -9.87 25.63
C SER A 97 -13.95 -8.87 25.72
N HIS A 98 -14.74 -8.97 26.76
CA HIS A 98 -15.91 -8.13 27.09
C HIS A 98 -15.60 -6.68 27.50
N THR A 99 -14.36 -6.18 27.37
CA THR A 99 -13.97 -4.88 27.93
C THR A 99 -13.65 -3.78 26.94
N PHE A 100 -13.41 -4.10 25.65
CA PHE A 100 -13.25 -3.10 24.59
C PHE A 100 -13.58 -3.77 23.26
N SER A 101 -14.82 -3.64 22.82
CA SER A 101 -15.33 -4.29 21.61
C SER A 101 -15.09 -3.44 20.36
N SER A 102 -13.83 -3.11 20.09
CA SER A 102 -13.44 -2.62 18.78
C SER A 102 -12.96 -3.84 17.99
N ASP A 103 -13.89 -4.47 17.30
CA ASP A 103 -13.59 -5.57 16.38
C ASP A 103 -12.88 -4.96 15.15
N PHE A 104 -11.59 -5.22 15.03
CA PHE A 104 -10.83 -4.80 13.85
C PHE A 104 -11.38 -5.56 12.63
N GLN A 105 -12.27 -4.90 11.90
CA GLN A 105 -12.93 -5.46 10.75
C GLN A 105 -12.53 -4.69 9.49
N MET A 106 -12.09 -5.43 8.49
CA MET A 106 -11.83 -4.92 7.15
C MET A 106 -12.74 -5.63 6.15
N GLY A 107 -13.16 -4.92 5.12
CA GLY A 107 -13.97 -5.47 4.04
C GLY A 107 -14.04 -4.50 2.88
N VAL A 108 -14.33 -5.01 1.70
CA VAL A 108 -14.46 -4.21 0.49
C VAL A 108 -15.91 -4.23 0.04
N ASP A 109 -16.46 -3.03 -0.12
CA ASP A 109 -17.79 -2.79 -0.70
C ASP A 109 -17.68 -2.48 -2.20
N GLY A 110 -18.80 -2.60 -2.91
CA GLY A 110 -18.89 -2.30 -4.34
C GLY A 110 -18.45 -0.88 -4.73
N ILE A 111 -18.60 0.09 -3.83
CA ILE A 111 -18.15 1.47 -4.04
C ILE A 111 -16.66 1.60 -3.65
N SER A 112 -16.27 1.00 -2.53
CA SER A 112 -14.90 1.08 -2.00
C SER A 112 -13.85 0.56 -2.98
N ILE A 113 -14.16 -0.52 -3.72
CA ILE A 113 -13.22 -1.09 -4.69
C ILE A 113 -12.81 -0.09 -5.79
N TYR A 114 -13.76 0.73 -6.27
CA TYR A 114 -13.45 1.76 -7.27
C TYR A 114 -12.59 2.88 -6.71
N PHE A 115 -12.80 3.27 -5.44
CA PHE A 115 -11.93 4.26 -4.78
C PHE A 115 -10.52 3.71 -4.55
N VAL A 116 -10.38 2.44 -4.20
CA VAL A 116 -9.07 1.79 -4.11
C VAL A 116 -8.35 1.80 -5.46
N VAL A 117 -9.02 1.42 -6.54
CA VAL A 117 -8.42 1.43 -7.89
C VAL A 117 -8.07 2.84 -8.33
N LEU A 118 -8.94 3.82 -8.07
CA LEU A 118 -8.67 5.22 -8.39
C LEU A 118 -7.44 5.74 -7.64
N THR A 119 -7.35 5.44 -6.34
CA THR A 119 -6.21 5.83 -5.51
C THR A 119 -4.91 5.24 -6.05
N THR A 120 -4.87 3.92 -6.24
CA THR A 120 -3.68 3.23 -6.75
C THR A 120 -3.30 3.67 -8.17
N PHE A 121 -4.24 4.16 -8.97
CA PHE A 121 -3.98 4.76 -10.29
C PHE A 121 -3.33 6.15 -10.20
N LEU A 122 -3.75 6.98 -9.25
CA LEU A 122 -3.24 8.35 -9.09
C LEU A 122 -1.79 8.39 -8.59
N PHE A 123 -1.36 7.41 -7.77
CA PHE A 123 -0.01 7.41 -7.20
C PHE A 123 1.11 7.28 -8.25
N PRO A 124 1.08 6.34 -9.22
CA PRO A 124 2.08 6.29 -10.29
C PRO A 124 2.20 7.61 -11.07
N ILE A 125 1.07 8.28 -11.33
CA ILE A 125 1.04 9.58 -12.00
C ILE A 125 1.73 10.64 -11.13
N SER A 126 1.46 10.65 -9.81
CA SER A 126 2.09 11.56 -8.86
C SER A 126 3.60 11.33 -8.78
N PHE A 127 4.08 10.08 -8.80
CA PHE A 127 5.51 9.78 -8.86
C PHE A 127 6.16 10.26 -10.16
N LEU A 128 5.49 10.11 -11.29
CA LEU A 128 5.97 10.63 -12.58
C LEU A 128 6.00 12.16 -12.60
N ALA A 129 4.97 12.82 -12.06
CA ALA A 129 4.92 14.29 -11.98
C ALA A 129 6.05 14.85 -11.09
N SER A 130 6.40 14.14 -10.02
CA SER A 130 7.48 14.51 -9.10
C SER A 130 8.88 14.09 -9.55
N TRP A 131 9.04 13.54 -10.77
CA TRP A 131 10.31 13.01 -11.27
C TRP A 131 11.47 14.01 -11.25
N LYS A 132 11.17 15.28 -11.50
CA LYS A 132 12.17 16.36 -11.54
C LYS A 132 12.66 16.81 -10.15
N ILE A 133 12.04 16.36 -9.06
CA ILE A 133 12.51 16.65 -7.71
C ILE A 133 13.86 15.96 -7.53
N SER A 134 14.90 16.77 -7.41
CA SER A 134 16.28 16.30 -7.21
C SER A 134 16.75 16.67 -5.81
N SER A 135 17.76 15.99 -5.31
CA SER A 135 18.48 16.33 -4.08
C SER A 135 19.28 17.64 -4.17
N SER A 136 19.00 18.47 -5.18
CA SER A 136 19.63 19.79 -5.33
C SER A 136 19.40 20.64 -4.08
N THR A 137 20.46 21.27 -3.62
CA THR A 137 20.42 22.23 -2.52
C THR A 137 19.42 23.33 -2.81
N THR A 138 18.42 23.46 -1.95
CA THR A 138 17.60 24.68 -1.93
C THR A 138 18.48 25.90 -1.59
N LEU A 139 18.09 27.09 -2.01
CA LEU A 139 18.78 28.35 -1.76
C LEU A 139 19.18 28.60 -0.29
N ASN A 140 18.63 27.84 0.65
CA ASN A 140 18.89 27.91 2.09
C ASN A 140 19.83 26.82 2.62
N GLY A 141 20.53 26.06 1.76
CA GLY A 141 21.51 25.07 2.19
C GLY A 141 20.95 23.74 2.74
N ASN A 142 19.63 23.59 2.88
CA ASN A 142 18.99 22.35 3.31
C ASN A 142 18.89 21.37 2.13
N LYS A 143 19.56 20.23 2.25
CA LYS A 143 19.41 19.12 1.28
C LYS A 143 18.01 18.55 1.35
N TYR A 144 17.28 18.61 0.26
CA TYR A 144 15.97 17.96 0.15
C TYR A 144 16.17 16.44 0.12
N ASN A 145 15.65 15.73 1.12
CA ASN A 145 15.76 14.28 1.18
C ASN A 145 14.70 13.64 0.27
N VAL A 146 15.07 13.39 -1.00
CA VAL A 146 14.20 12.72 -1.99
C VAL A 146 13.67 11.39 -1.45
N LYS A 147 14.48 10.66 -0.69
CA LYS A 147 14.09 9.38 -0.06
C LYS A 147 12.92 9.57 0.91
N PHE A 148 13.02 10.57 1.79
CA PHE A 148 11.95 10.86 2.75
C PHE A 148 10.65 11.19 2.03
N TYR A 149 10.70 12.01 0.98
CA TYR A 149 9.55 12.33 0.16
C TYR A 149 8.90 11.08 -0.47
N LEU A 150 9.71 10.18 -1.05
CA LEU A 150 9.20 8.95 -1.66
C LEU A 150 8.60 7.99 -0.63
N CYS A 151 9.21 7.88 0.55
CA CYS A 151 8.66 7.08 1.66
C CYS A 151 7.33 7.65 2.16
N THR A 152 7.22 8.97 2.30
CA THR A 152 5.95 9.61 2.72
C THR A 152 4.86 9.43 1.68
N MET A 153 5.17 9.49 0.39
CA MET A 153 4.21 9.21 -0.67
C MET A 153 3.71 7.76 -0.65
N LEU A 154 4.60 6.76 -0.49
CA LEU A 154 4.19 5.36 -0.36
C LEU A 154 3.38 5.11 0.92
N LEU A 155 3.74 5.78 2.03
CA LEU A 155 2.97 5.70 3.26
C LEU A 155 1.57 6.27 3.08
N LEU A 156 1.44 7.40 2.39
CA LEU A 156 0.16 8.02 2.09
C LEU A 156 -0.70 7.10 1.20
N GLU A 157 -0.10 6.43 0.21
CA GLU A 157 -0.76 5.40 -0.60
C GLU A 157 -1.35 4.28 0.28
N THR A 158 -0.56 3.74 1.23
CA THR A 158 -1.03 2.69 2.14
C THR A 158 -2.17 3.15 3.03
N LEU A 159 -2.08 4.35 3.59
CA LEU A 159 -3.11 4.91 4.48
C LEU A 159 -4.43 5.14 3.74
N LEU A 160 -4.39 5.64 2.50
CA LEU A 160 -5.59 5.80 1.67
C LEU A 160 -6.23 4.45 1.30
N ILE A 161 -5.43 3.43 0.96
CA ILE A 161 -5.94 2.09 0.72
C ILE A 161 -6.62 1.54 1.99
N LEU A 162 -5.99 1.67 3.15
CA LEU A 162 -6.57 1.24 4.44
C LEU A 162 -7.85 2.00 4.77
N LEU A 163 -7.92 3.29 4.49
CA LEU A 163 -9.11 4.12 4.70
C LEU A 163 -10.34 3.58 3.96
N PHE A 164 -10.16 3.12 2.71
CA PHE A 164 -11.27 2.60 1.90
C PHE A 164 -11.64 1.15 2.19
N ILE A 165 -10.79 0.40 2.88
CA ILE A 165 -11.00 -1.02 3.19
C ILE A 165 -11.59 -1.21 4.59
N VAL A 166 -11.36 -0.26 5.50
CA VAL A 166 -11.83 -0.34 6.89
C VAL A 166 -13.34 -0.16 6.96
N THR A 167 -14.00 -1.06 7.70
CA THR A 167 -15.46 -1.01 7.96
C THR A 167 -15.77 -0.47 9.36
N ASP A 168 -14.80 -0.41 10.27
CA ASP A 168 -14.97 0.13 11.62
C ASP A 168 -14.79 1.65 11.64
N ILE A 169 -15.75 2.36 12.23
CA ILE A 169 -15.78 3.84 12.31
C ILE A 169 -14.58 4.39 13.10
N MET A 170 -14.16 3.70 14.18
CA MET A 170 -13.00 4.14 14.98
C MET A 170 -11.71 4.09 14.16
N LEU A 171 -11.48 3.01 13.44
CA LEU A 171 -10.31 2.84 12.59
C LEU A 171 -10.36 3.78 11.37
N PHE A 172 -11.53 3.96 10.80
CA PHE A 172 -11.73 4.94 9.74
C PHE A 172 -11.31 6.35 10.17
N TYR A 173 -11.72 6.78 11.36
CA TYR A 173 -11.35 8.08 11.90
C TYR A 173 -9.82 8.20 12.10
N ILE A 174 -9.17 7.16 12.65
CA ILE A 174 -7.72 7.14 12.87
C ILE A 174 -6.96 7.26 11.54
N PHE A 175 -7.35 6.50 10.53
CA PHE A 175 -6.70 6.56 9.21
C PHE A 175 -6.99 7.87 8.50
N PHE A 176 -8.21 8.40 8.61
CA PHE A 176 -8.57 9.70 8.04
C PHE A 176 -7.74 10.84 8.64
N GLU A 177 -7.47 10.80 9.95
CA GLU A 177 -6.66 11.82 10.61
C GLU A 177 -5.15 11.67 10.33
N SER A 178 -4.73 10.46 9.93
CA SER A 178 -3.34 10.16 9.59
C SER A 178 -2.95 10.56 8.16
N VAL A 179 -3.92 10.69 7.25
CA VAL A 179 -3.72 11.10 5.85
C VAL A 179 -3.58 12.61 5.75
#